data_bb1cfb3d42084c1fca54c2c073ae75eb
#
_entry.id   bb1cfb3d42084c1fca54c2c073ae75eb
#
_cell.length_a   1.000
_cell.length_b   1.000
_cell.length_c   1.000
_cell.angle_alpha   90.00
_cell.angle_beta   90.00
_cell.angle_gamma   90.00
#
_symmetry.space_group_name_H-M   'P 1'
#
loop_
_entity.id
_entity.type
_entity.pdbx_description
1 polymer ?
#
loop_
_entity_poly.entity_id
_entity_poly.type
_entity_poly.pdbx_seq_one_letter_code
_entity_poly.pdbx_strand_id
1 'polypeptide(L)'
;MRRLIVFFLIVASVSAIVSCNKNSSGPNAGHGPNALFPLTAGDTWYYHDSTFNDTMLTGFTPDTVTINSQRLTDNAGNVYVGVTNPRGWFDGSYILVDPGNTTVYEVDSPAFSPYVFFQAVGQDGVIGTGADYSNPGCPLQSIQYGYATPVTVAGYSCLKNAEVISDCNNVIREEVISYLSPGVGVVRIEDYVSDSTSGNKLYEDYSQTLTNKVLH
;
A
#
# COMPACT_ATOMS: atom_id res chain seq x y z
N MET A 1 41.40 -42.52 -46.54
CA MET A 1 41.91 -41.59 -45.51
C MET A 1 40.79 -40.59 -45.18
N ARG A 2 40.06 -40.87 -44.10
CA ARG A 2 38.97 -39.99 -43.59
C ARG A 2 39.53 -39.15 -42.48
N ARG A 3 39.57 -37.81 -42.67
CA ARG A 3 39.93 -36.87 -41.63
C ARG A 3 38.73 -36.62 -40.73
N LEU A 4 38.80 -37.04 -39.48
CA LEU A 4 37.82 -36.76 -38.41
C LEU A 4 38.11 -35.32 -37.91
N ILE A 5 37.20 -34.39 -38.15
CA ILE A 5 37.26 -33.08 -37.57
C ILE A 5 36.46 -33.13 -36.27
N VAL A 6 37.21 -33.08 -35.18
CA VAL A 6 36.61 -32.98 -33.84
C VAL A 6 36.30 -31.52 -33.60
N PHE A 7 35.02 -31.17 -33.58
CA PHE A 7 34.53 -29.86 -33.13
C PHE A 7 34.52 -29.85 -31.60
N PHE A 8 35.43 -29.13 -31.00
CA PHE A 8 35.36 -28.78 -29.59
C PHE A 8 34.29 -27.66 -29.44
N LEU A 9 33.11 -28.00 -28.97
CA LEU A 9 32.11 -27.06 -28.49
C LEU A 9 32.55 -26.56 -27.11
N ILE A 10 33.17 -25.39 -27.08
CA ILE A 10 33.39 -24.67 -25.84
C ILE A 10 32.03 -24.07 -25.43
N VAL A 11 31.33 -24.75 -24.54
CA VAL A 11 30.16 -24.19 -23.85
C VAL A 11 30.73 -23.20 -22.82
N ALA A 12 30.77 -21.94 -23.18
CA ALA A 12 30.97 -20.85 -22.25
C ALA A 12 29.71 -20.75 -21.39
N SER A 13 29.72 -21.42 -20.24
CA SER A 13 28.73 -21.18 -19.17
C SER A 13 28.93 -19.76 -18.66
N VAL A 14 28.16 -18.84 -19.18
CA VAL A 14 27.96 -17.54 -18.55
C VAL A 14 27.22 -17.82 -17.25
N SER A 15 27.96 -17.98 -16.17
CA SER A 15 27.43 -17.92 -14.82
C SER A 15 26.97 -16.49 -14.61
N ALA A 16 25.69 -16.23 -14.88
CA ALA A 16 25.04 -15.05 -14.36
C ALA A 16 25.18 -15.14 -12.84
N ILE A 17 26.12 -14.38 -12.31
CA ILE A 17 26.18 -14.08 -10.89
C ILE A 17 24.96 -13.22 -10.65
N VAL A 18 23.82 -13.88 -10.41
CA VAL A 18 22.72 -13.27 -9.68
C VAL A 18 23.32 -13.02 -8.30
N SER A 19 23.84 -11.82 -8.14
CA SER A 19 24.09 -11.25 -6.83
C SER A 19 22.74 -11.21 -6.15
N CYS A 20 22.37 -12.33 -5.52
CA CYS A 20 21.39 -12.30 -4.46
C CYS A 20 22.01 -11.39 -3.40
N ASN A 21 21.68 -10.12 -3.49
CA ASN A 21 21.85 -9.23 -2.39
C ASN A 21 20.96 -9.81 -1.28
N LYS A 22 21.58 -10.67 -0.45
CA LYS A 22 21.00 -11.13 0.80
C LYS A 22 20.97 -9.95 1.75
N ASN A 23 20.23 -8.91 1.38
CA ASN A 23 19.82 -7.90 2.32
C ASN A 23 18.68 -8.49 3.12
N SER A 24 19.10 -9.15 4.19
CA SER A 24 18.38 -9.31 5.45
C SER A 24 16.87 -9.57 5.30
N SER A 25 16.54 -10.87 5.18
CA SER A 25 15.30 -11.41 5.76
C SER A 25 15.36 -11.28 7.31
N GLY A 26 15.59 -10.09 7.80
CA GLY A 26 15.54 -9.73 9.20
C GLY A 26 14.39 -8.77 9.43
N PRO A 27 14.08 -8.42 10.69
CA PRO A 27 12.97 -7.55 11.07
C PRO A 27 13.00 -6.11 10.53
N ASN A 28 13.75 -5.86 9.48
CA ASN A 28 14.04 -4.56 8.90
C ASN A 28 13.66 -4.46 7.40
N ALA A 29 12.73 -5.28 6.92
CA ALA A 29 12.18 -5.12 5.57
C ALA A 29 11.38 -3.81 5.51
N GLY A 30 11.92 -2.76 5.12
CA GLY A 30 11.36 -1.39 5.16
C GLY A 30 12.43 -0.34 5.40
N HIS A 31 13.68 -0.78 5.59
CA HIS A 31 14.81 0.14 5.74
C HIS A 31 15.59 0.25 4.42
N GLY A 32 15.78 1.47 3.98
CA GLY A 32 16.60 1.82 2.81
C GLY A 32 15.82 2.58 1.73
N PRO A 33 16.55 3.23 0.82
CA PRO A 33 15.96 4.12 -0.21
C PRO A 33 15.08 3.40 -1.24
N ASN A 34 15.10 2.06 -1.25
CA ASN A 34 14.29 1.23 -2.14
C ASN A 34 13.18 0.48 -1.39
N ALA A 35 12.95 0.78 -0.11
CA ALA A 35 11.85 0.19 0.63
C ALA A 35 10.52 0.65 0.03
N LEU A 36 9.55 -0.26 -0.11
CA LEU A 36 8.20 0.12 -0.54
C LEU A 36 7.63 1.17 0.42
N PHE A 37 7.81 0.96 1.73
CA PHE A 37 7.42 1.87 2.77
C PHE A 37 8.54 2.00 3.81
N PRO A 38 9.06 3.21 4.12
CA PRO A 38 10.05 3.40 5.16
C PRO A 38 9.47 3.08 6.54
N LEU A 39 10.23 2.38 7.39
CA LEU A 39 9.80 1.95 8.72
C LEU A 39 10.88 2.18 9.80
N THR A 40 11.69 3.21 9.64
CA THR A 40 12.65 3.59 10.69
C THR A 40 11.92 4.33 11.82
N ALA A 41 12.24 4.01 13.06
CA ALA A 41 11.70 4.75 14.20
C ALA A 41 12.10 6.23 14.10
N GLY A 42 11.09 7.10 14.16
CA GLY A 42 11.26 8.54 13.95
C GLY A 42 10.87 9.01 12.55
N ASP A 43 10.75 8.11 11.56
CA ASP A 43 10.19 8.48 10.27
C ASP A 43 8.83 9.15 10.49
N THR A 44 8.64 10.31 9.90
CA THR A 44 7.47 11.16 10.14
C THR A 44 6.97 11.75 8.83
N TRP A 45 5.67 11.66 8.62
CA TRP A 45 4.97 12.27 7.50
C TRP A 45 4.00 13.32 8.01
N TYR A 46 3.96 14.44 7.31
CA TYR A 46 3.05 15.55 7.58
C TYR A 46 2.07 15.64 6.43
N TYR A 47 0.79 15.59 6.73
CA TYR A 47 -0.29 15.61 5.76
C TYR A 47 -1.16 16.84 5.92
N HIS A 48 -1.88 17.15 4.86
CA HIS A 48 -3.08 17.97 4.91
C HIS A 48 -4.28 17.11 4.56
N ASP A 49 -5.21 17.07 5.49
CA ASP A 49 -6.50 16.43 5.34
C ASP A 49 -7.50 17.44 4.83
N SER A 50 -8.22 17.08 3.80
CA SER A 50 -9.28 17.89 3.21
C SER A 50 -10.57 17.11 3.28
N THR A 51 -11.62 17.72 3.81
CA THR A 51 -12.97 17.15 3.83
C THR A 51 -13.89 17.96 2.91
N PHE A 52 -14.78 17.27 2.23
CA PHE A 52 -15.65 17.86 1.24
C PHE A 52 -17.12 17.57 1.59
N ASN A 53 -18.01 18.42 1.09
CA ASN A 53 -19.44 18.19 1.05
C ASN A 53 -19.89 18.46 -0.39
N ASP A 54 -20.30 17.42 -1.10
CA ASP A 54 -20.64 17.39 -2.53
C ASP A 54 -19.47 17.87 -3.40
N THR A 55 -18.57 18.39 -3.35
CA THR A 55 -17.46 18.97 -4.13
C THR A 55 -16.91 20.26 -3.51
N MET A 56 -17.54 20.72 -2.42
CA MET A 56 -17.12 21.93 -1.76
C MET A 56 -16.19 21.59 -0.59
N LEU A 57 -14.96 22.09 -0.61
CA LEU A 57 -14.04 21.96 0.51
C LEU A 57 -14.66 22.59 1.77
N THR A 58 -14.86 21.77 2.81
CA THR A 58 -15.50 22.19 4.07
C THR A 58 -14.53 22.22 5.24
N GLY A 59 -13.44 21.46 5.16
CA GLY A 59 -12.44 21.37 6.21
C GLY A 59 -11.03 21.22 5.66
N PHE A 60 -10.06 21.71 6.45
CA PHE A 60 -8.64 21.58 6.17
C PHE A 60 -7.90 21.44 7.50
N THR A 61 -7.28 20.29 7.72
CA THR A 61 -6.65 19.97 9.00
C THR A 61 -5.25 19.40 8.77
N PRO A 62 -4.21 19.85 9.47
CA PRO A 62 -2.92 19.19 9.43
C PRO A 62 -2.98 17.87 10.21
N ASP A 63 -2.32 16.85 9.68
CA ASP A 63 -2.13 15.57 10.33
C ASP A 63 -0.67 15.12 10.31
N THR A 64 -0.30 14.22 11.23
CA THR A 64 1.07 13.73 11.36
C THR A 64 1.08 12.26 11.73
N VAL A 65 1.75 11.45 10.92
CA VAL A 65 1.97 10.03 11.15
C VAL A 65 3.45 9.80 11.45
N THR A 66 3.76 9.08 12.52
CA THR A 66 5.14 8.80 12.93
C THR A 66 5.33 7.33 13.24
N ILE A 67 6.41 6.73 12.73
CA ILE A 67 6.86 5.40 13.12
C ILE A 67 7.51 5.49 14.51
N ASN A 68 6.95 4.75 15.47
CA ASN A 68 7.50 4.70 16.82
C ASN A 68 8.49 3.51 16.99
N SER A 69 9.04 3.37 18.17
CA SER A 69 9.99 2.30 18.50
C SER A 69 9.32 0.98 18.88
N GLN A 70 7.99 0.92 18.95
CA GLN A 70 7.29 -0.31 19.28
C GLN A 70 7.45 -1.34 18.19
N ARG A 71 7.68 -2.58 18.60
CA ARG A 71 7.78 -3.75 17.72
C ARG A 71 7.00 -4.86 18.36
N LEU A 72 6.17 -5.52 17.56
CA LEU A 72 5.47 -6.72 17.95
C LEU A 72 5.84 -7.84 16.99
N THR A 73 5.93 -9.06 17.52
CA THR A 73 6.23 -10.24 16.72
C THR A 73 5.09 -11.24 16.88
N ASP A 74 4.53 -11.69 15.78
CA ASP A 74 3.53 -12.76 15.78
C ASP A 74 4.16 -14.16 15.90
N ASN A 75 3.30 -15.18 15.98
CA ASN A 75 3.75 -16.56 16.08
C ASN A 75 4.45 -17.08 14.82
N ALA A 76 4.30 -16.42 13.69
CA ALA A 76 4.95 -16.73 12.43
C ALA A 76 6.32 -16.05 12.29
N GLY A 77 6.67 -15.16 13.24
CA GLY A 77 7.92 -14.42 13.23
C GLY A 77 7.86 -13.10 12.44
N ASN A 78 6.67 -12.64 12.02
CA ASN A 78 6.51 -11.35 11.38
C ASN A 78 6.67 -10.23 12.43
N VAL A 79 7.40 -9.18 12.07
CA VAL A 79 7.65 -8.04 12.96
C VAL A 79 6.83 -6.84 12.51
N TYR A 80 5.88 -6.46 13.32
CA TYR A 80 5.02 -5.31 13.13
C TYR A 80 5.62 -4.08 13.79
N VAL A 81 5.57 -2.97 13.10
CA VAL A 81 6.15 -1.69 13.53
C VAL A 81 5.04 -0.76 13.98
N GLY A 82 5.14 -0.23 15.18
CA GLY A 82 4.11 0.64 15.74
C GLY A 82 4.06 2.01 15.07
N VAL A 83 2.85 2.54 14.98
CA VAL A 83 2.54 3.88 14.45
C VAL A 83 1.96 4.74 15.54
N THR A 84 2.31 6.02 15.54
CA THR A 84 1.74 7.02 16.44
C THR A 84 0.83 7.95 15.63
N ASN A 85 -0.29 8.32 16.23
CA ASN A 85 -1.35 9.12 15.61
C ASN A 85 -1.88 8.47 14.32
N PRO A 86 -2.37 7.23 14.39
CA PRO A 86 -3.04 6.63 13.26
C PRO A 86 -4.33 7.43 13.00
N ARG A 87 -4.35 8.19 11.94
CA ARG A 87 -5.51 8.94 11.45
C ARG A 87 -5.48 8.97 9.93
N GLY A 88 -6.65 9.22 9.36
CA GLY A 88 -6.78 9.31 7.93
C GLY A 88 -6.54 7.97 7.25
N TRP A 89 -5.49 7.88 6.49
CA TRP A 89 -5.19 6.70 5.67
C TRP A 89 -4.79 5.44 6.47
N PHE A 90 -4.48 5.59 7.76
CA PHE A 90 -3.96 4.51 8.57
C PHE A 90 -4.73 4.44 9.89
N ASP A 91 -5.65 3.50 9.98
CA ASP A 91 -6.45 3.27 11.19
C ASP A 91 -5.77 2.30 12.16
N GLY A 92 -4.85 1.47 11.68
CA GLY A 92 -4.16 0.47 12.48
C GLY A 92 -3.04 1.02 13.34
N SER A 93 -2.81 0.35 14.45
CA SER A 93 -1.73 0.69 15.35
C SER A 93 -0.36 0.20 14.89
N TYR A 94 -0.30 -0.70 13.90
CA TYR A 94 0.93 -1.33 13.43
C TYR A 94 0.95 -1.56 11.93
N ILE A 95 2.17 -1.44 11.34
CA ILE A 95 2.46 -1.73 9.93
C ILE A 95 3.43 -2.91 9.82
N LEU A 96 3.22 -3.75 8.83
CA LEU A 96 4.18 -4.74 8.35
C LEU A 96 4.40 -4.53 6.85
N VAL A 97 5.66 -4.52 6.43
CA VAL A 97 6.03 -4.70 5.02
C VAL A 97 6.50 -6.13 4.83
N ASP A 98 5.99 -6.82 3.82
CA ASP A 98 6.36 -8.21 3.55
C ASP A 98 7.87 -8.34 3.23
N PRO A 99 8.48 -9.51 3.43
CA PRO A 99 9.91 -9.72 3.13
C PRO A 99 10.27 -9.50 1.66
N GLY A 100 9.30 -9.63 0.75
CA GLY A 100 9.45 -9.33 -0.68
C GLY A 100 9.44 -7.84 -0.98
N ASN A 101 9.11 -6.99 0.00
CA ASN A 101 8.99 -5.54 -0.15
C ASN A 101 7.97 -5.14 -1.24
N THR A 102 6.89 -5.91 -1.35
CA THR A 102 5.84 -5.70 -2.34
C THR A 102 4.49 -5.38 -1.72
N THR A 103 4.28 -5.70 -0.44
CA THR A 103 2.99 -5.54 0.23
C THR A 103 3.16 -4.86 1.57
N VAL A 104 2.31 -3.87 1.83
CA VAL A 104 2.15 -3.22 3.12
C VAL A 104 0.87 -3.73 3.76
N TYR A 105 1.00 -4.26 4.95
CA TYR A 105 -0.12 -4.72 5.76
C TYR A 105 -0.34 -3.77 6.93
N GLU A 106 -1.57 -3.66 7.30
CA GLU A 106 -2.03 -2.93 8.46
C GLU A 106 -2.65 -3.89 9.47
N VAL A 107 -2.49 -3.60 10.74
CA VAL A 107 -3.09 -4.39 11.82
C VAL A 107 -3.32 -3.53 13.07
N ASP A 108 -4.49 -3.65 13.66
CA ASP A 108 -4.83 -2.96 14.91
C ASP A 108 -4.14 -3.59 16.11
N SER A 109 -4.02 -4.90 16.10
CA SER A 109 -3.43 -5.69 17.16
C SER A 109 -2.90 -7.01 16.60
N PRO A 110 -1.80 -7.56 17.11
CA PRO A 110 -1.26 -8.85 16.67
C PRO A 110 -2.23 -10.03 16.82
N ALA A 111 -3.31 -9.86 17.57
CA ALA A 111 -4.38 -10.86 17.69
C ALA A 111 -5.35 -10.86 16.50
N PHE A 112 -5.33 -9.84 15.66
CA PHE A 112 -6.16 -9.73 14.47
C PHE A 112 -5.37 -10.11 13.22
N SER A 113 -6.08 -10.61 12.21
CA SER A 113 -5.47 -10.88 10.91
C SER A 113 -5.07 -9.57 10.25
N PRO A 114 -3.83 -9.45 9.77
CA PRO A 114 -3.44 -8.28 8.98
C PRO A 114 -4.25 -8.22 7.70
N TYR A 115 -4.63 -7.01 7.30
CA TYR A 115 -5.22 -6.81 5.99
C TYR A 115 -4.24 -6.08 5.07
N VAL A 116 -4.40 -6.27 3.77
CA VAL A 116 -3.55 -5.63 2.77
C VAL A 116 -3.97 -4.17 2.67
N PHE A 117 -3.09 -3.27 3.10
CA PHE A 117 -3.27 -1.84 2.91
C PHE A 117 -2.83 -1.42 1.51
N PHE A 118 -1.70 -1.93 1.03
CA PHE A 118 -1.14 -1.60 -0.27
C PHE A 118 -0.33 -2.77 -0.84
N GLN A 119 -0.46 -3.00 -2.15
CA GLN A 119 0.33 -4.02 -2.84
C GLN A 119 0.87 -3.47 -4.17
N ALA A 120 2.20 -3.51 -4.33
CA ALA A 120 2.85 -3.25 -5.60
C ALA A 120 2.66 -4.45 -6.53
N VAL A 121 2.21 -4.20 -7.74
CA VAL A 121 1.94 -5.25 -8.73
C VAL A 121 2.74 -5.03 -10.01
N GLY A 122 3.08 -6.12 -10.70
CA GLY A 122 3.74 -6.07 -12.02
C GLY A 122 2.77 -5.96 -13.20
N GLN A 123 1.48 -6.12 -12.96
CA GLN A 123 0.41 -6.05 -13.96
C GLN A 123 -0.87 -5.59 -13.26
N ASP A 124 -1.68 -4.77 -13.94
CA ASP A 124 -2.97 -4.33 -13.43
C ASP A 124 -3.90 -5.52 -13.16
N GLY A 125 -4.59 -5.49 -12.03
CA GLY A 125 -5.51 -6.55 -11.67
C GLY A 125 -6.06 -6.48 -10.26
N VAL A 126 -6.94 -7.44 -9.95
CA VAL A 126 -7.50 -7.63 -8.61
C VAL A 126 -6.42 -8.22 -7.70
N ILE A 127 -6.21 -7.58 -6.54
CA ILE A 127 -5.24 -7.99 -5.53
C ILE A 127 -5.91 -8.54 -4.26
N GLY A 128 -7.16 -8.21 -4.04
CA GLY A 128 -7.93 -8.68 -2.89
C GLY A 128 -9.43 -8.54 -3.07
N THR A 129 -10.17 -9.30 -2.29
CA THR A 129 -11.64 -9.20 -2.17
C THR A 129 -12.05 -9.38 -0.72
N GLY A 130 -13.06 -8.64 -0.30
CA GLY A 130 -13.64 -8.72 1.02
C GLY A 130 -15.16 -8.64 1.00
N ALA A 131 -15.79 -8.89 2.14
CA ALA A 131 -17.21 -8.66 2.30
C ALA A 131 -17.52 -8.26 3.75
N ASP A 132 -18.37 -7.26 3.91
CA ASP A 132 -18.93 -6.88 5.21
C ASP A 132 -20.37 -7.36 5.30
N TYR A 133 -20.62 -8.22 6.27
CA TYR A 133 -21.91 -8.82 6.57
C TYR A 133 -22.65 -8.14 7.74
N SER A 134 -22.27 -6.94 8.12
CA SER A 134 -22.96 -6.15 9.14
C SER A 134 -24.44 -5.95 8.81
N ASN A 135 -24.79 -5.91 7.53
CA ASN A 135 -26.14 -5.98 7.01
C ASN A 135 -26.36 -7.28 6.22
N PRO A 136 -26.82 -8.37 6.84
CA PRO A 136 -26.99 -9.66 6.17
C PRO A 136 -27.96 -9.64 4.98
N GLY A 137 -28.89 -8.69 4.95
CA GLY A 137 -29.87 -8.56 3.85
C GLY A 137 -29.27 -7.94 2.59
N CYS A 138 -28.18 -7.19 2.74
CA CYS A 138 -27.46 -6.57 1.63
C CYS A 138 -26.01 -6.32 2.04
N PRO A 139 -25.16 -7.37 2.02
CA PRO A 139 -23.77 -7.23 2.39
C PRO A 139 -23.02 -6.31 1.42
N LEU A 140 -22.08 -5.53 1.94
CA LEU A 140 -21.13 -4.80 1.13
C LEU A 140 -20.03 -5.74 0.63
N GLN A 141 -19.60 -5.55 -0.60
CA GLN A 141 -18.49 -6.27 -1.22
C GLN A 141 -17.37 -5.29 -1.55
N SER A 142 -16.16 -5.65 -1.18
CA SER A 142 -14.96 -4.87 -1.47
C SER A 142 -14.12 -5.62 -2.50
N ILE A 143 -13.60 -4.89 -3.49
CA ILE A 143 -12.63 -5.38 -4.46
C ILE A 143 -11.46 -4.41 -4.48
N GLN A 144 -10.27 -4.94 -4.21
CA GLN A 144 -9.03 -4.17 -4.27
C GLN A 144 -8.33 -4.39 -5.61
N TYR A 145 -7.91 -3.31 -6.23
CA TYR A 145 -7.18 -3.28 -7.50
C TYR A 145 -5.78 -2.72 -7.30
N GLY A 146 -4.79 -3.35 -7.93
CA GLY A 146 -3.43 -2.83 -8.07
C GLY A 146 -3.17 -2.38 -9.50
N TYR A 147 -2.44 -1.28 -9.66
CA TYR A 147 -2.05 -0.72 -10.96
C TYR A 147 -0.54 -0.71 -11.09
N ALA A 148 -0.02 -1.34 -12.16
CA ALA A 148 1.41 -1.47 -12.41
C ALA A 148 2.05 -0.20 -12.98
N THR A 149 1.26 0.63 -13.68
CA THR A 149 1.76 1.84 -14.31
C THR A 149 1.87 2.97 -13.28
N PRO A 150 3.07 3.49 -12.99
CA PRO A 150 3.24 4.60 -12.09
C PRO A 150 2.54 5.88 -12.57
N VAL A 151 2.04 6.65 -11.64
CA VAL A 151 1.43 7.97 -11.88
C VAL A 151 2.19 9.06 -11.10
N THR A 152 2.14 10.30 -11.56
CA THR A 152 2.76 11.41 -10.84
C THR A 152 1.73 12.10 -9.97
N VAL A 153 1.95 12.11 -8.66
CA VAL A 153 1.08 12.76 -7.67
C VAL A 153 1.94 13.66 -6.78
N ALA A 154 1.57 14.92 -6.63
CA ALA A 154 2.31 15.90 -5.83
C ALA A 154 3.83 15.94 -6.12
N GLY A 155 4.22 15.66 -7.36
CA GLY A 155 5.64 15.64 -7.79
C GLY A 155 6.37 14.32 -7.53
N TYR A 156 5.72 13.31 -6.95
CA TYR A 156 6.28 11.98 -6.71
C TYR A 156 5.81 10.98 -7.77
N SER A 157 6.68 10.03 -8.14
CA SER A 157 6.29 8.86 -8.93
C SER A 157 5.65 7.84 -8.00
N CYS A 158 4.36 7.60 -8.14
CA CYS A 158 3.57 6.77 -7.24
C CYS A 158 3.04 5.53 -7.94
N LEU A 159 3.01 4.42 -7.21
CA LEU A 159 2.15 3.29 -7.49
C LEU A 159 0.73 3.60 -7.00
N LYS A 160 -0.29 2.99 -7.60
CA LYS A 160 -1.68 3.21 -7.27
C LYS A 160 -2.36 1.89 -6.88
N ASN A 161 -3.15 1.92 -5.81
CA ASN A 161 -4.17 0.93 -5.52
C ASN A 161 -5.54 1.62 -5.43
N ALA A 162 -6.60 0.87 -5.67
CA ALA A 162 -7.96 1.33 -5.42
C ALA A 162 -8.77 0.22 -4.76
N GLU A 163 -9.56 0.56 -3.77
CA GLU A 163 -10.58 -0.31 -3.19
C GLU A 163 -11.95 0.22 -3.58
N VAL A 164 -12.77 -0.64 -4.17
CA VAL A 164 -14.13 -0.32 -4.58
C VAL A 164 -15.09 -1.13 -3.73
N ILE A 165 -15.95 -0.44 -3.00
CA ILE A 165 -16.97 -1.04 -2.14
C ILE A 165 -18.34 -0.88 -2.81
N SER A 166 -19.03 -1.99 -3.03
CA SER A 166 -20.36 -2.02 -3.64
C SER A 166 -21.37 -2.74 -2.78
N ASP A 167 -22.64 -2.38 -2.94
CA ASP A 167 -23.75 -3.08 -2.28
C ASP A 167 -24.21 -4.31 -3.06
N CYS A 168 -25.19 -5.04 -2.53
CA CYS A 168 -25.77 -6.23 -3.13
C CYS A 168 -26.46 -5.99 -4.47
N ASN A 169 -26.68 -4.75 -4.89
CA ASN A 169 -27.21 -4.38 -6.20
C ASN A 169 -26.10 -3.94 -7.17
N ASN A 170 -24.82 -4.14 -6.80
CA ASN A 170 -23.63 -3.67 -7.52
C ASN A 170 -23.56 -2.15 -7.68
N VAL A 171 -24.19 -1.40 -6.77
CA VAL A 171 -24.04 0.04 -6.73
C VAL A 171 -22.77 0.35 -5.94
N ILE A 172 -21.84 1.09 -6.55
CA ILE A 172 -20.63 1.53 -5.86
C ILE A 172 -21.04 2.52 -4.77
N ARG A 173 -20.63 2.24 -3.54
CA ARG A 173 -20.90 3.04 -2.35
C ARG A 173 -19.71 3.89 -1.97
N GLU A 174 -18.52 3.36 -2.20
CA GLU A 174 -17.27 4.00 -1.82
C GLU A 174 -16.15 3.56 -2.76
N GLU A 175 -15.22 4.45 -3.04
CA GLU A 175 -13.96 4.15 -3.71
C GLU A 175 -12.82 4.86 -2.98
N VAL A 176 -11.87 4.09 -2.44
CA VAL A 176 -10.68 4.62 -1.79
C VAL A 176 -9.49 4.41 -2.71
N ILE A 177 -8.78 5.49 -3.05
CA ILE A 177 -7.61 5.44 -3.90
C ILE A 177 -6.37 5.83 -3.10
N SER A 178 -5.39 4.92 -3.08
CA SER A 178 -4.12 5.10 -2.37
C SER A 178 -2.97 5.27 -3.35
N TYR A 179 -2.14 6.28 -3.13
CA TYR A 179 -0.93 6.56 -3.90
C TYR A 179 0.29 6.44 -3.00
N LEU A 180 1.18 5.51 -3.31
CA LEU A 180 2.39 5.23 -2.54
C LEU A 180 3.62 5.39 -3.43
N SER A 181 4.58 6.19 -2.98
CA SER A 181 5.88 6.32 -3.64
C SER A 181 6.93 5.50 -2.88
N PRO A 182 7.60 4.53 -3.54
CA PRO A 182 8.66 3.75 -2.91
C PRO A 182 9.75 4.65 -2.32
N GLY A 183 10.21 4.32 -1.12
CA GLY A 183 11.16 5.13 -0.36
C GLY A 183 10.62 6.42 0.25
N VAL A 184 9.34 6.72 0.01
CA VAL A 184 8.66 7.91 0.54
C VAL A 184 7.51 7.52 1.46
N GLY A 185 6.73 6.52 1.11
CA GLY A 185 5.50 6.14 1.79
C GLY A 185 4.26 6.67 1.07
N VAL A 186 3.15 6.82 1.80
CA VAL A 186 1.89 7.32 1.25
C VAL A 186 2.04 8.79 0.88
N VAL A 187 1.68 9.13 -0.36
CA VAL A 187 1.73 10.48 -0.90
C VAL A 187 0.34 11.11 -0.91
N ARG A 188 -0.68 10.34 -1.26
CA ARG A 188 -2.06 10.80 -1.26
C ARG A 188 -3.03 9.64 -1.06
N ILE A 189 -4.14 9.94 -0.40
CA ILE A 189 -5.35 9.12 -0.39
C ILE A 189 -6.51 10.00 -0.81
N GLU A 190 -7.43 9.40 -1.53
CA GLU A 190 -8.68 10.00 -1.96
C GLU A 190 -9.80 9.02 -1.61
N ASP A 191 -10.83 9.52 -0.94
CA ASP A 191 -12.01 8.76 -0.58
C ASP A 191 -13.22 9.39 -1.27
N TYR A 192 -13.93 8.59 -2.03
CA TYR A 192 -15.11 8.97 -2.78
C TYR A 192 -16.31 8.18 -2.28
N VAL A 193 -17.33 8.87 -1.83
CA VAL A 193 -18.58 8.25 -1.39
C VAL A 193 -19.73 8.51 -2.35
N SER A 194 -20.68 7.59 -2.42
CA SER A 194 -21.86 7.76 -3.26
C SER A 194 -22.99 8.42 -2.48
N ASP A 195 -23.63 9.39 -3.11
CA ASP A 195 -24.88 9.95 -2.63
C ASP A 195 -26.08 9.35 -3.37
N SER A 196 -26.96 8.71 -2.62
CA SER A 196 -28.20 8.12 -3.14
C SER A 196 -29.16 9.15 -3.72
N THR A 197 -29.08 10.41 -3.30
CA THR A 197 -29.96 11.50 -3.75
C THR A 197 -29.55 12.04 -5.12
N SER A 198 -28.27 11.88 -5.49
CA SER A 198 -27.71 12.36 -6.75
C SER A 198 -27.58 11.30 -7.84
N GLY A 199 -28.26 10.16 -7.68
CA GLY A 199 -28.22 9.06 -8.62
C GLY A 199 -26.98 8.17 -8.51
N ASN A 200 -26.45 8.02 -7.30
CA ASN A 200 -25.27 7.22 -6.97
C ASN A 200 -23.98 7.70 -7.67
N LYS A 201 -23.82 8.98 -7.87
CA LYS A 201 -22.53 9.53 -8.28
C LYS A 201 -21.57 9.53 -7.11
N LEU A 202 -20.31 9.24 -7.38
CA LEU A 202 -19.23 9.36 -6.41
C LEU A 202 -18.78 10.81 -6.31
N TYR A 203 -18.60 11.27 -5.07
CA TYR A 203 -18.05 12.58 -4.73
C TYR A 203 -16.84 12.37 -3.84
N GLU A 204 -15.80 13.16 -4.01
CA GLU A 204 -14.69 13.21 -3.07
C GLU A 204 -15.23 13.71 -1.72
N ASP A 205 -15.20 12.85 -0.70
CA ASP A 205 -15.60 13.15 0.66
C ASP A 205 -14.39 13.54 1.51
N TYR A 206 -13.28 12.89 1.28
CA TYR A 206 -12.03 13.09 1.99
C TYR A 206 -10.84 12.94 1.07
N SER A 207 -9.80 13.75 1.31
CA SER A 207 -8.47 13.45 0.80
C SER A 207 -7.38 13.86 1.79
N GLN A 208 -6.30 13.09 1.76
CA GLN A 208 -5.09 13.36 2.52
C GLN A 208 -3.91 13.48 1.56
N THR A 209 -3.14 14.55 1.67
CA THR A 209 -2.00 14.79 0.79
C THR A 209 -0.74 15.09 1.59
N LEU A 210 0.35 14.39 1.26
CA LEU A 210 1.67 14.60 1.85
C LEU A 210 2.17 16.01 1.55
N THR A 211 2.55 16.74 2.60
CA THR A 211 3.10 18.09 2.51
C THR A 211 4.58 18.13 2.84
N ASN A 212 5.02 17.28 3.76
CA ASN A 212 6.41 17.18 4.17
C ASN A 212 6.70 15.80 4.78
N LYS A 213 7.98 15.45 4.88
CA LYS A 213 8.45 14.23 5.55
C LYS A 213 9.82 14.42 6.16
N VAL A 214 10.08 13.69 7.23
CA VAL A 214 11.41 13.50 7.81
C VAL A 214 11.66 12.00 7.87
N LEU A 215 12.66 11.52 7.14
CA LEU A 215 13.05 10.10 7.10
C LEU A 215 14.48 9.96 7.64
N HIS A 216 14.75 8.89 8.39
CA HIS A 216 15.97 8.61 9.13
C HIS A 216 16.77 7.42 8.58
#